data_aef0fd962b98e6fd4a5a5a38a653c991
#
_entry.id   aef0fd962b98e6fd4a5a5a38a653c991
#
_cell.length_a   1.000
_cell.length_b   1.000
_cell.length_c   1.000
_cell.angle_alpha   90.00
_cell.angle_beta   90.00
_cell.angle_gamma   90.00
#
_symmetry.space_group_name_H-M   'P 1'
#
loop_
_entity.id
_entity.type
_entity.pdbx_description
1 polymer ?
#
loop_
_entity_poly.entity_id
_entity_poly.type
_entity_poly.pdbx_seq_one_letter_code
_entity_poly.pdbx_strand_id
1 'polypeptide(L)'
;LASAILFQISISFFQDARSTNALAKLKEFIVAKSKVIRSGKVEEIKSEDLVLGDVIIIEEGMSIPADATIIHSNDFLVNESILTGESLAVEKNKENPQVFKGTSVVGGLGIAQITAIGNETSLGKIGKSLEGIKEEKTPLENQISNFVKKMAFLGGIVFFVVWAINYYNTREILNSLLQSLTLAMSILPEEIPVAFTTFMALGAWRLMKSGIVVK
;
A
#
# COMPACT_ATOMS: atom_id res chain seq x y z
N LEU A 1 2.74 -37.25 -7.89
CA LEU A 1 1.93 -36.03 -8.02
C LEU A 1 1.77 -35.34 -6.67
N ALA A 2 1.23 -36.01 -5.63
CA ALA A 2 1.05 -35.41 -4.29
C ALA A 2 2.35 -34.92 -3.66
N SER A 3 3.45 -35.64 -3.78
CA SER A 3 4.77 -35.25 -3.27
C SER A 3 5.33 -34.01 -3.96
N ALA A 4 5.11 -33.87 -5.27
CA ALA A 4 5.52 -32.69 -6.04
C ALA A 4 4.74 -31.45 -5.63
N ILE A 5 3.43 -31.59 -5.39
CA ILE A 5 2.58 -30.47 -4.93
C ILE A 5 2.99 -30.03 -3.51
N LEU A 6 3.21 -30.98 -2.59
CA LEU A 6 3.68 -30.66 -1.23
C LEU A 6 5.04 -29.97 -1.25
N PHE A 7 5.95 -30.42 -2.12
CA PHE A 7 7.28 -29.80 -2.28
C PHE A 7 7.16 -28.37 -2.82
N GLN A 8 6.29 -28.14 -3.80
CA GLN A 8 6.07 -26.81 -4.37
C GLN A 8 5.42 -25.83 -3.38
N ILE A 9 4.42 -26.30 -2.62
CA ILE A 9 3.82 -25.52 -1.53
C ILE A 9 4.86 -25.15 -0.46
N SER A 10 5.72 -26.10 -0.09
CA SER A 10 6.77 -25.85 0.90
C SER A 10 7.79 -24.83 0.41
N ILE A 11 8.20 -24.88 -0.86
CA ILE A 11 9.10 -23.88 -1.46
C ILE A 11 8.44 -22.51 -1.49
N SER A 12 7.19 -22.42 -1.96
CA SER A 12 6.46 -21.16 -2.02
C SER A 12 6.30 -20.53 -0.65
N PHE A 13 5.94 -21.32 0.37
CA PHE A 13 5.83 -20.85 1.74
C PHE A 13 7.17 -20.35 2.30
N PHE A 14 8.27 -21.04 2.01
CA PHE A 14 9.61 -20.65 2.46
C PHE A 14 10.09 -19.37 1.76
N GLN A 15 9.80 -19.20 0.47
CA GLN A 15 10.12 -18.00 -0.29
C GLN A 15 9.32 -16.80 0.20
N ASP A 16 8.02 -16.97 0.46
CA ASP A 16 7.14 -15.92 0.96
C ASP A 16 7.56 -15.45 2.37
N ALA A 17 7.82 -16.38 3.28
CA ALA A 17 8.35 -16.08 4.62
C ALA A 17 9.69 -15.33 4.57
N ARG A 18 10.59 -15.70 3.65
CA ARG A 18 11.89 -15.05 3.49
C ARG A 18 11.76 -13.64 2.91
N SER A 19 10.86 -13.44 1.95
CA SER A 19 10.55 -12.14 1.36
C SER A 19 9.94 -11.19 2.39
N THR A 20 8.96 -11.66 3.16
CA THR A 20 8.30 -10.88 4.22
C THR A 20 9.28 -10.47 5.32
N ASN A 21 10.17 -11.38 5.74
CA ASN A 21 11.20 -11.09 6.74
C ASN A 21 12.25 -10.08 6.23
N ALA A 22 12.62 -10.13 4.95
CA ALA A 22 13.54 -9.17 4.35
C ALA A 22 12.92 -7.76 4.30
N LEU A 23 11.64 -7.67 3.91
CA LEU A 23 10.88 -6.41 3.92
C LEU A 23 10.70 -5.85 5.34
N ALA A 24 10.43 -6.70 6.33
CA ALA A 24 10.32 -6.29 7.73
C ALA A 24 11.63 -5.70 8.27
N LYS A 25 12.78 -6.32 7.96
CA LYS A 25 14.10 -5.78 8.32
C LYS A 25 14.41 -4.46 7.63
N LEU A 26 14.09 -4.32 6.33
CA LEU A 26 14.24 -3.04 5.63
C LEU A 26 13.37 -1.95 6.26
N LYS A 27 12.15 -2.28 6.63
CA LYS A 27 11.23 -1.36 7.31
C LYS A 27 11.79 -0.88 8.66
N GLU A 28 12.44 -1.75 9.40
CA GLU A 28 13.08 -1.43 10.70
C GLU A 28 14.25 -0.43 10.55
N PHE A 29 15.00 -0.48 9.44
CA PHE A 29 16.06 0.50 9.13
C PHE A 29 15.53 1.88 8.74
N ILE A 30 14.27 1.99 8.30
CA ILE A 30 13.65 3.24 7.80
C ILE A 30 12.75 3.88 8.88
N VAL A 31 12.65 3.28 10.08
CA VAL A 31 11.81 3.84 11.15
C VAL A 31 12.32 5.22 11.54
N ALA A 32 11.52 6.23 11.25
CA ALA A 32 11.80 7.60 11.67
C ALA A 32 11.83 7.67 13.21
N LYS A 33 12.85 8.32 13.74
CA LYS A 33 13.01 8.57 15.17
C LYS A 33 12.73 10.03 15.49
N SER A 34 12.25 10.29 16.69
CA SER A 34 11.95 11.62 17.19
C SER A 34 12.58 11.84 18.56
N LYS A 35 13.13 13.02 18.78
CA LYS A 35 13.63 13.44 20.08
C LYS A 35 12.47 14.01 20.89
N VAL A 36 12.19 13.44 22.04
CA VAL A 36 11.13 13.89 22.97
C VAL A 36 11.69 14.31 24.29
N ILE A 37 11.02 15.26 24.95
CA ILE A 37 11.33 15.68 26.31
C ILE A 37 10.27 15.09 27.24
N ARG A 38 10.64 14.06 28.01
CA ARG A 38 9.77 13.44 29.02
C ARG A 38 10.44 13.52 30.39
N SER A 39 9.71 13.96 31.41
CA SER A 39 10.25 14.13 32.80
C SER A 39 11.55 14.94 32.88
N GLY A 40 11.69 15.95 32.00
CA GLY A 40 12.88 16.82 31.96
C GLY A 40 14.12 16.19 31.30
N LYS A 41 13.99 15.02 30.68
CA LYS A 41 15.07 14.34 29.95
C LYS A 41 14.74 14.26 28.46
N VAL A 42 15.77 14.38 27.64
CA VAL A 42 15.65 14.17 26.19
C VAL A 42 15.86 12.68 25.91
N GLU A 43 14.90 12.07 25.24
CA GLU A 43 14.92 10.67 24.84
C GLU A 43 14.66 10.58 23.34
N GLU A 44 15.28 9.60 22.67
CA GLU A 44 15.02 9.29 21.29
C GLU A 44 14.10 8.08 21.20
N ILE A 45 12.90 8.28 20.64
CA ILE A 45 11.90 7.23 20.48
C ILE A 45 11.52 7.07 19.00
N LYS A 46 10.84 5.98 18.65
CA LYS A 46 10.25 5.84 17.32
C LYS A 46 9.13 6.88 17.15
N SER A 47 9.05 7.48 15.97
CA SER A 47 8.00 8.49 15.70
C SER A 47 6.58 7.93 15.78
N GLU A 48 6.42 6.60 15.64
CA GLU A 48 5.13 5.90 15.82
C GLU A 48 4.69 5.79 17.29
N ASP A 49 5.63 5.92 18.25
CA ASP A 49 5.37 5.86 19.70
C ASP A 49 5.08 7.23 20.32
N LEU A 50 4.95 8.27 19.49
CA LEU A 50 4.57 9.61 19.92
C LEU A 50 3.10 9.64 20.36
N VAL A 51 2.84 10.35 21.46
CA VAL A 51 1.49 10.54 22.00
C VAL A 51 1.11 12.02 22.08
N LEU A 52 -0.18 12.28 22.19
CA LEU A 52 -0.69 13.64 22.41
C LEU A 52 -0.09 14.25 23.69
N GLY A 53 0.36 15.49 23.58
CA GLY A 53 0.96 16.22 24.69
C GLY A 53 2.48 16.01 24.84
N ASP A 54 3.10 15.09 24.14
CA ASP A 54 4.56 14.97 24.10
C ASP A 54 5.19 16.27 23.60
N VAL A 55 6.33 16.62 24.21
CA VAL A 55 7.15 17.76 23.77
C VAL A 55 8.29 17.23 22.92
N ILE A 56 8.35 17.64 21.67
CA ILE A 56 9.36 17.20 20.69
C ILE A 56 10.37 18.31 20.41
N ILE A 57 11.60 17.88 20.10
CA ILE A 57 12.66 18.75 19.59
C ILE A 57 12.78 18.49 18.10
N ILE A 58 12.68 19.55 17.30
CA ILE A 58 12.71 19.48 15.85
C ILE A 58 13.86 20.36 15.35
N GLU A 59 14.78 19.77 14.60
CA GLU A 59 16.01 20.43 14.12
C GLU A 59 16.02 20.47 12.59
N GLU A 60 16.87 21.32 12.03
CA GLU A 60 17.11 21.43 10.59
C GLU A 60 17.36 20.05 9.96
N GLY A 61 16.78 19.83 8.78
CA GLY A 61 16.87 18.58 8.03
C GLY A 61 15.90 17.49 8.50
N MET A 62 15.17 17.69 9.61
CA MET A 62 14.17 16.74 10.09
C MET A 62 12.82 16.94 9.40
N SER A 63 12.06 15.85 9.25
CA SER A 63 10.64 15.90 8.94
C SER A 63 9.83 15.93 10.24
N ILE A 64 8.79 16.75 10.27
CA ILE A 64 7.91 16.89 11.44
C ILE A 64 7.03 15.65 11.56
N PRO A 65 7.07 14.91 12.70
CA PRO A 65 6.46 13.58 12.81
C PRO A 65 4.95 13.61 13.11
N ALA A 66 4.46 14.73 13.66
CA ALA A 66 3.07 14.89 14.08
C ALA A 66 2.67 16.37 14.00
N ASP A 67 1.36 16.68 14.02
CA ASP A 67 0.94 18.07 14.16
C ASP A 67 1.23 18.56 15.58
N ALA A 68 1.81 19.73 15.70
CA ALA A 68 2.26 20.27 16.98
C ALA A 68 2.17 21.80 17.01
N THR A 69 2.23 22.34 18.23
CA THR A 69 2.28 23.77 18.46
C THR A 69 3.64 24.15 19.05
N ILE A 70 4.30 25.12 18.44
CA ILE A 70 5.60 25.64 18.90
C ILE A 70 5.48 26.27 20.28
N ILE A 71 6.33 25.81 21.20
CA ILE A 71 6.51 26.39 22.54
C ILE A 71 7.70 27.36 22.52
N HIS A 72 8.78 26.95 21.84
CA HIS A 72 10.00 27.74 21.70
C HIS A 72 10.60 27.51 20.31
N SER A 73 11.12 28.58 19.71
CA SER A 73 11.77 28.51 18.38
C SER A 73 12.98 29.44 18.35
N ASN A 74 13.98 29.04 17.54
CA ASN A 74 15.14 29.86 17.23
C ASN A 74 15.39 29.75 15.72
N ASP A 75 15.09 30.83 14.98
CA ASP A 75 15.20 30.93 13.52
C ASP A 75 14.55 29.75 12.78
N PHE A 76 13.39 29.30 13.29
CA PHE A 76 12.78 28.05 12.88
C PHE A 76 11.95 28.21 11.60
N LEU A 77 12.48 27.68 10.49
CA LEU A 77 11.91 27.73 9.15
C LEU A 77 11.42 26.37 8.70
N VAL A 78 10.20 26.30 8.21
CA VAL A 78 9.53 25.06 7.78
C VAL A 78 9.04 25.20 6.35
N ASN A 79 9.33 24.19 5.51
CA ASN A 79 8.75 24.05 4.18
C ASN A 79 7.44 23.25 4.29
N GLU A 80 6.33 23.91 4.01
CA GLU A 80 4.97 23.35 4.09
C GLU A 80 4.39 22.96 2.73
N SER A 81 5.21 22.88 1.69
CA SER A 81 4.78 22.62 0.31
C SER A 81 3.95 21.34 0.14
N ILE A 82 4.17 20.32 0.98
CA ILE A 82 3.39 19.08 0.97
C ILE A 82 1.89 19.30 1.29
N LEU A 83 1.57 20.37 2.02
CA LEU A 83 0.19 20.72 2.41
C LEU A 83 -0.37 21.88 1.60
N THR A 84 0.44 22.91 1.35
CA THR A 84 0.02 24.17 0.73
C THR A 84 0.31 24.23 -0.76
N GLY A 85 1.26 23.43 -1.25
CA GLY A 85 1.82 23.53 -2.61
C GLY A 85 2.82 24.67 -2.79
N GLU A 86 3.04 25.52 -1.78
CA GLU A 86 3.96 26.65 -1.84
C GLU A 86 5.37 26.25 -1.39
N SER A 87 6.38 26.53 -2.21
CA SER A 87 7.77 26.13 -1.96
C SER A 87 8.53 27.05 -1.01
N LEU A 88 7.98 28.21 -0.66
CA LEU A 88 8.63 29.16 0.25
C LEU A 88 8.58 28.63 1.67
N ALA A 89 9.73 28.72 2.37
CA ALA A 89 9.79 28.36 3.78
C ALA A 89 9.05 29.41 4.62
N VAL A 90 8.31 28.92 5.61
CA VAL A 90 7.51 29.74 6.54
C VAL A 90 8.20 29.77 7.89
N GLU A 91 8.40 30.95 8.44
CA GLU A 91 8.90 31.11 9.79
C GLU A 91 7.84 30.70 10.82
N LYS A 92 8.23 29.88 11.78
CA LYS A 92 7.38 29.39 12.86
C LYS A 92 7.87 29.94 14.20
N ASN A 93 6.99 30.68 14.82
CA ASN A 93 7.24 31.37 16.07
C ASN A 93 5.96 31.45 16.93
N LYS A 94 5.93 32.24 17.96
CA LYS A 94 4.75 32.39 18.83
C LYS A 94 3.53 32.98 18.13
N GLU A 95 3.70 33.75 17.06
CA GLU A 95 2.61 34.35 16.28
C GLU A 95 2.04 33.34 15.28
N ASN A 96 2.91 32.47 14.74
CA ASN A 96 2.55 31.39 13.83
C ASN A 96 3.06 30.04 14.36
N PRO A 97 2.44 29.52 15.46
CA PRO A 97 3.01 28.40 16.20
C PRO A 97 2.71 27.01 15.64
N GLN A 98 1.83 26.90 14.65
CA GLN A 98 1.37 25.60 14.16
C GLN A 98 2.37 24.98 13.19
N VAL A 99 2.73 23.72 13.42
CA VAL A 99 3.56 22.90 12.54
C VAL A 99 2.84 21.60 12.25
N PHE A 100 3.07 21.05 11.06
CA PHE A 100 2.27 19.96 10.54
C PHE A 100 3.11 18.75 10.18
N LYS A 101 2.55 17.57 10.39
CA LYS A 101 3.15 16.28 10.01
C LYS A 101 3.53 16.26 8.52
N GLY A 102 4.74 15.72 8.24
CA GLY A 102 5.23 15.53 6.88
C GLY A 102 5.90 16.75 6.26
N THR A 103 5.83 17.93 6.91
CA THR A 103 6.58 19.12 6.50
C THR A 103 8.05 19.00 6.89
N SER A 104 8.94 19.73 6.21
CA SER A 104 10.39 19.61 6.39
C SER A 104 10.96 20.89 7.03
N VAL A 105 11.83 20.72 8.02
CA VAL A 105 12.56 21.83 8.63
C VAL A 105 13.73 22.21 7.74
N VAL A 106 13.79 23.45 7.30
CA VAL A 106 14.84 23.99 6.42
C VAL A 106 15.85 24.89 7.14
N GLY A 107 15.57 25.19 8.41
CA GLY A 107 16.52 25.96 9.24
C GLY A 107 16.05 26.07 10.68
N GLY A 108 17.00 26.25 11.60
CA GLY A 108 16.78 26.52 13.01
C GLY A 108 16.37 25.32 13.87
N LEU A 109 15.85 25.65 15.05
CA LEU A 109 15.41 24.68 16.06
C LEU A 109 14.05 25.07 16.62
N GLY A 110 13.15 24.10 16.72
CA GLY A 110 11.84 24.26 17.36
C GLY A 110 11.61 23.24 18.47
N ILE A 111 11.01 23.70 19.56
CA ILE A 111 10.44 22.83 20.59
C ILE A 111 8.93 22.98 20.49
N ALA A 112 8.23 21.87 20.28
CA ALA A 112 6.81 21.88 20.03
C ALA A 112 6.08 20.81 20.84
N GLN A 113 4.84 21.11 21.23
CA GLN A 113 3.95 20.14 21.88
C GLN A 113 3.00 19.52 20.85
N ILE A 114 2.92 18.21 20.84
CA ILE A 114 2.07 17.45 19.92
C ILE A 114 0.59 17.70 20.23
N THR A 115 -0.15 18.07 19.19
CA THR A 115 -1.58 18.37 19.23
C THR A 115 -2.42 17.37 18.47
N ALA A 116 -1.87 16.70 17.44
CA ALA A 116 -2.55 15.62 16.73
C ALA A 116 -1.56 14.59 16.20
N ILE A 117 -1.97 13.30 16.17
CA ILE A 117 -1.17 12.16 15.73
C ILE A 117 -1.95 11.32 14.70
N GLY A 118 -1.24 10.51 13.92
CA GLY A 118 -1.83 9.52 12.99
C GLY A 118 -2.81 10.13 11.99
N ASN A 119 -4.03 9.61 11.96
CA ASN A 119 -5.10 10.04 11.06
C ASN A 119 -5.76 11.37 11.44
N GLU A 120 -5.55 11.84 12.67
CA GLU A 120 -6.09 13.12 13.14
C GLU A 120 -5.21 14.30 12.74
N THR A 121 -3.99 14.07 12.25
CA THR A 121 -3.14 15.13 11.69
C THR A 121 -3.73 15.69 10.40
N SER A 122 -3.34 16.89 10.02
CA SER A 122 -3.76 17.55 8.77
C SER A 122 -3.49 16.69 7.55
N LEU A 123 -2.29 16.12 7.45
CA LEU A 123 -1.91 15.18 6.39
C LEU A 123 -2.70 13.86 6.49
N GLY A 124 -2.94 13.36 7.70
CA GLY A 124 -3.73 12.15 7.95
C GLY A 124 -5.17 12.28 7.50
N LYS A 125 -5.81 13.42 7.74
CA LYS A 125 -7.18 13.71 7.27
C LYS A 125 -7.26 13.73 5.75
N ILE A 126 -6.26 14.30 5.06
CA ILE A 126 -6.15 14.27 3.61
C ILE A 126 -6.03 12.81 3.13
N GLY A 127 -5.13 12.03 3.72
CA GLY A 127 -4.95 10.61 3.39
C GLY A 127 -6.25 9.81 3.56
N LYS A 128 -6.94 9.98 4.68
CA LYS A 128 -8.22 9.32 4.96
C LYS A 128 -9.32 9.71 3.95
N SER A 129 -9.33 10.96 3.51
CA SER A 129 -10.27 11.42 2.49
C SER A 129 -10.00 10.76 1.13
N LEU A 130 -8.73 10.43 0.84
CA LEU A 130 -8.33 9.74 -0.39
C LEU A 130 -8.59 8.23 -0.33
N GLU A 131 -8.54 7.59 0.86
CA GLU A 131 -8.86 6.16 1.03
C GLU A 131 -10.30 5.81 0.60
N GLY A 132 -11.21 6.77 0.68
CA GLY A 132 -12.59 6.62 0.22
C GLY A 132 -12.76 6.63 -1.31
N ILE A 133 -11.74 7.04 -2.05
CA ILE A 133 -11.75 7.06 -3.52
C ILE A 133 -11.38 5.66 -3.99
N LYS A 134 -12.40 4.81 -4.18
CA LYS A 134 -12.22 3.51 -4.84
C LYS A 134 -11.69 3.76 -6.25
N GLU A 135 -10.59 3.11 -6.60
CA GLU A 135 -10.16 3.05 -7.99
C GLU A 135 -11.30 2.46 -8.82
N GLU A 136 -11.93 3.29 -9.64
CA GLU A 136 -12.96 2.84 -10.55
C GLU A 136 -12.29 2.01 -11.64
N LYS A 137 -12.71 0.74 -11.73
CA LYS A 137 -12.27 -0.15 -12.81
C LYS A 137 -12.63 0.47 -14.14
N THR A 138 -11.71 0.45 -15.08
CA THR A 138 -11.98 0.92 -16.44
C THR A 138 -13.15 0.17 -17.06
N PRO A 139 -13.91 0.77 -18.00
CA PRO A 139 -14.98 0.07 -18.71
C PRO A 139 -14.50 -1.23 -19.36
N LEU A 140 -13.27 -1.25 -19.85
CA LEU A 140 -12.65 -2.44 -20.47
C LEU A 140 -12.36 -3.53 -19.44
N GLU A 141 -11.82 -3.20 -18.27
CA GLU A 141 -11.63 -4.17 -17.16
C GLU A 141 -12.96 -4.77 -16.72
N ASN A 142 -14.02 -3.98 -16.64
CA ASN A 142 -15.35 -4.47 -16.30
C ASN A 142 -15.88 -5.44 -17.36
N GLN A 143 -15.68 -5.13 -18.64
CA GLN A 143 -16.08 -6.03 -19.74
C GLN A 143 -15.32 -7.36 -19.70
N ILE A 144 -13.99 -7.33 -19.51
CA ILE A 144 -13.15 -8.52 -19.39
C ILE A 144 -13.57 -9.34 -18.16
N SER A 145 -13.75 -8.71 -17.00
CA SER A 145 -14.21 -9.39 -15.79
C SER A 145 -15.57 -10.08 -15.98
N ASN A 146 -16.51 -9.40 -16.62
CA ASN A 146 -17.83 -9.96 -16.91
C ASN A 146 -17.75 -11.11 -17.93
N PHE A 147 -16.90 -11.01 -18.93
CA PHE A 147 -16.65 -12.09 -19.88
C PHE A 147 -16.08 -13.33 -19.19
N VAL A 148 -15.02 -13.16 -18.38
CA VAL A 148 -14.41 -14.26 -17.61
C VAL A 148 -15.43 -14.90 -16.67
N LYS A 149 -16.26 -14.12 -15.98
CA LYS A 149 -17.34 -14.66 -15.13
C LYS A 149 -18.34 -15.50 -15.90
N LYS A 150 -18.76 -15.06 -17.11
CA LYS A 150 -19.68 -15.82 -17.97
C LYS A 150 -19.03 -17.13 -18.44
N MET A 151 -17.74 -17.08 -18.82
CA MET A 151 -16.99 -18.28 -19.23
C MET A 151 -16.80 -19.26 -18.06
N ALA A 152 -16.50 -18.76 -16.86
CA ALA A 152 -16.40 -19.59 -15.66
C ALA A 152 -17.73 -20.27 -15.32
N PHE A 153 -18.84 -19.56 -15.46
CA PHE A 153 -20.18 -20.14 -15.25
C PHE A 153 -20.49 -21.21 -16.30
N LEU A 154 -20.19 -20.95 -17.56
CA LEU A 154 -20.35 -21.93 -18.66
C LEU A 154 -19.47 -23.17 -18.42
N GLY A 155 -18.19 -22.97 -18.05
CA GLY A 155 -17.27 -24.03 -17.69
C GLY A 155 -17.78 -24.88 -16.53
N GLY A 156 -18.38 -24.26 -15.51
CA GLY A 156 -19.05 -24.96 -14.41
C GLY A 156 -20.20 -25.85 -14.86
N ILE A 157 -21.05 -25.35 -15.76
CA ILE A 157 -22.15 -26.16 -16.34
C ILE A 157 -21.58 -27.36 -17.10
N VAL A 158 -20.60 -27.12 -17.97
CA VAL A 158 -19.98 -28.21 -18.77
C VAL A 158 -19.30 -29.21 -17.85
N PHE A 159 -18.61 -28.76 -16.81
CA PHE A 159 -18.02 -29.64 -15.79
C PHE A 159 -19.06 -30.61 -15.19
N PHE A 160 -20.18 -30.11 -14.72
CA PHE A 160 -21.20 -30.94 -14.10
C PHE A 160 -21.86 -31.90 -15.10
N VAL A 161 -22.14 -31.44 -16.30
CA VAL A 161 -22.74 -32.29 -17.35
C VAL A 161 -21.79 -33.44 -17.75
N VAL A 162 -20.53 -33.11 -18.03
CA VAL A 162 -19.53 -34.12 -18.42
C VAL A 162 -19.22 -35.08 -17.28
N TRP A 163 -19.12 -34.55 -16.04
CA TRP A 163 -18.94 -35.39 -14.86
C TRP A 163 -20.10 -36.38 -14.68
N ALA A 164 -21.35 -35.93 -14.82
CA ALA A 164 -22.52 -36.80 -14.71
C ALA A 164 -22.55 -37.90 -15.79
N ILE A 165 -22.26 -37.54 -17.05
CA ILE A 165 -22.20 -38.47 -18.17
C ILE A 165 -21.09 -39.51 -17.93
N ASN A 166 -19.87 -39.07 -17.62
CA ASN A 166 -18.75 -39.97 -17.39
C ASN A 166 -18.98 -40.89 -16.20
N TYR A 167 -19.51 -40.35 -15.11
CA TYR A 167 -19.84 -41.14 -13.90
C TYR A 167 -20.90 -42.22 -14.22
N TYR A 168 -21.92 -41.87 -15.01
CA TYR A 168 -22.94 -42.84 -15.40
C TYR A 168 -22.36 -43.99 -16.23
N ASN A 169 -21.40 -43.70 -17.13
CA ASN A 169 -20.77 -44.69 -18.01
C ASN A 169 -19.70 -45.54 -17.32
N THR A 170 -18.82 -44.92 -16.51
CA THR A 170 -17.64 -45.59 -15.95
C THR A 170 -17.84 -46.08 -14.52
N ARG A 171 -18.79 -45.50 -13.79
CA ARG A 171 -19.00 -45.72 -12.34
C ARG A 171 -17.78 -45.39 -11.46
N GLU A 172 -16.75 -44.76 -12.04
CA GLU A 172 -15.52 -44.34 -11.34
C GLU A 172 -15.56 -42.83 -11.04
N ILE A 173 -15.73 -42.46 -9.78
CA ILE A 173 -15.88 -41.06 -9.35
C ILE A 173 -14.62 -40.27 -9.71
N LEU A 174 -13.44 -40.78 -9.35
CA LEU A 174 -12.18 -40.06 -9.46
C LEU A 174 -11.78 -39.79 -10.92
N ASN A 175 -11.87 -40.79 -11.79
CA ASN A 175 -11.56 -40.65 -13.22
C ASN A 175 -12.54 -39.71 -13.94
N SER A 176 -13.84 -39.83 -13.62
CA SER A 176 -14.87 -38.96 -14.17
C SER A 176 -14.68 -37.50 -13.75
N LEU A 177 -14.26 -37.26 -12.49
CA LEU A 177 -13.97 -35.92 -11.94
C LEU A 177 -12.73 -35.29 -12.64
N LEU A 178 -11.65 -36.08 -12.81
CA LEU A 178 -10.44 -35.58 -13.45
C LEU A 178 -10.66 -35.22 -14.93
N GLN A 179 -11.37 -36.06 -15.67
CA GLN A 179 -11.68 -35.80 -17.09
C GLN A 179 -12.58 -34.57 -17.26
N SER A 180 -13.61 -34.42 -16.43
CA SER A 180 -14.52 -33.28 -16.49
C SER A 180 -13.83 -31.98 -16.07
N LEU A 181 -12.92 -32.02 -15.07
CA LEU A 181 -12.12 -30.89 -14.66
C LEU A 181 -11.17 -30.43 -15.76
N THR A 182 -10.49 -31.35 -16.42
CA THR A 182 -9.60 -31.07 -17.57
C THR A 182 -10.35 -30.37 -18.70
N LEU A 183 -11.53 -30.86 -19.05
CA LEU A 183 -12.35 -30.25 -20.09
C LEU A 183 -12.87 -28.86 -19.67
N ALA A 184 -13.32 -28.70 -18.43
CA ALA A 184 -13.79 -27.40 -17.92
C ALA A 184 -12.69 -26.35 -17.89
N MET A 185 -11.45 -26.73 -17.53
CA MET A 185 -10.30 -25.85 -17.55
C MET A 185 -9.96 -25.35 -18.97
N SER A 186 -10.14 -26.18 -19.99
CA SER A 186 -9.88 -25.77 -21.38
C SER A 186 -10.87 -24.72 -21.91
N ILE A 187 -11.98 -24.49 -21.22
CA ILE A 187 -12.97 -23.46 -21.61
C ILE A 187 -12.62 -22.11 -21.02
N LEU A 188 -11.80 -22.06 -19.95
CA LEU A 188 -11.42 -20.81 -19.30
C LEU A 188 -10.34 -20.09 -20.12
N PRO A 189 -10.62 -18.88 -20.62
CA PRO A 189 -9.63 -18.09 -21.37
C PRO A 189 -8.65 -17.41 -20.41
N GLU A 190 -7.72 -18.17 -19.84
CA GLU A 190 -6.74 -17.66 -18.85
C GLU A 190 -5.78 -16.62 -19.45
N GLU A 191 -5.55 -16.69 -20.78
CA GLU A 191 -4.63 -15.78 -21.46
C GLU A 191 -5.18 -14.36 -21.58
N ILE A 192 -6.49 -14.15 -21.59
CA ILE A 192 -7.09 -12.81 -21.81
C ILE A 192 -6.73 -11.83 -20.68
N PRO A 193 -6.93 -12.17 -19.39
CA PRO A 193 -6.50 -11.28 -18.31
C PRO A 193 -4.99 -11.01 -18.29
N VAL A 194 -4.19 -12.05 -18.57
CA VAL A 194 -2.72 -11.93 -18.61
C VAL A 194 -2.27 -11.06 -19.77
N ALA A 195 -2.81 -11.26 -20.97
CA ALA A 195 -2.52 -10.43 -22.13
C ALA A 195 -2.92 -8.96 -21.86
N PHE A 196 -4.10 -8.74 -21.27
CA PHE A 196 -4.57 -7.39 -20.94
C PHE A 196 -3.62 -6.67 -19.99
N THR A 197 -3.23 -7.28 -18.86
CA THR A 197 -2.29 -6.68 -17.90
C THR A 197 -0.94 -6.41 -18.54
N THR A 198 -0.45 -7.32 -19.39
CA THR A 198 0.82 -7.17 -20.12
C THR A 198 0.76 -6.00 -21.10
N PHE A 199 -0.31 -5.87 -21.89
CA PHE A 199 -0.48 -4.75 -22.82
C PHE A 199 -0.62 -3.42 -22.10
N MET A 200 -1.35 -3.39 -20.97
CA MET A 200 -1.48 -2.18 -20.15
C MET A 200 -0.12 -1.75 -19.58
N ALA A 201 0.67 -2.70 -19.05
CA ALA A 201 1.99 -2.43 -18.53
C ALA A 201 2.96 -1.91 -19.61
N LEU A 202 2.93 -2.53 -20.82
CA LEU A 202 3.73 -2.06 -21.95
C LEU A 202 3.30 -0.68 -22.45
N GLY A 203 1.98 -0.43 -22.47
CA GLY A 203 1.42 0.89 -22.82
C GLY A 203 1.87 1.97 -21.84
N ALA A 204 1.73 1.70 -20.54
CA ALA A 204 2.19 2.59 -19.49
C ALA A 204 3.70 2.86 -19.57
N TRP A 205 4.50 1.80 -19.79
CA TRP A 205 5.94 1.95 -19.97
C TRP A 205 6.32 2.83 -21.17
N ARG A 206 5.64 2.67 -22.32
CA ARG A 206 5.84 3.52 -23.50
C ARG A 206 5.51 4.99 -23.21
N LEU A 207 4.38 5.25 -22.56
CA LEU A 207 3.95 6.60 -22.20
C LEU A 207 4.94 7.27 -21.22
N MET A 208 5.39 6.53 -20.19
CA MET A 208 6.41 7.02 -19.25
C MET A 208 7.73 7.37 -19.97
N LYS A 209 8.14 6.57 -20.95
CA LYS A 209 9.35 6.87 -21.75
C LYS A 209 9.21 8.14 -22.61
N SER A 210 7.97 8.52 -22.92
CA SER A 210 7.63 9.78 -23.60
C SER A 210 7.39 10.95 -22.65
N GLY A 211 7.69 10.80 -21.34
CA GLY A 211 7.52 11.85 -20.34
C GLY A 211 6.08 12.02 -19.83
N ILE A 212 5.18 11.11 -20.18
CA ILE A 212 3.78 11.15 -19.72
C ILE A 212 3.66 10.29 -18.47
N VAL A 213 3.21 10.88 -17.36
CA VAL A 213 2.92 10.15 -16.12
C VAL A 213 1.59 9.43 -16.28
N VAL A 214 1.61 8.10 -16.18
CA VAL A 214 0.41 7.25 -16.19
C VAL A 214 0.05 6.92 -14.74
N LYS A 215 -1.19 7.16 -14.38
CA LYS A 215 -1.74 6.84 -13.07
C LYS A 215 -2.38 5.44 -13.09
#